data_250d685e171cf461dad807bc12486a33
#
_entry.id   250d685e171cf461dad807bc12486a33
#
_cell.length_a   1.000
_cell.length_b   1.000
_cell.length_c   1.000
_cell.angle_alpha   90.00
_cell.angle_beta   90.00
_cell.angle_gamma   90.00
#
_symmetry.space_group_name_H-M   'P 1'
#
loop_
_entity.id
_entity.type
_entity.pdbx_description
1 polymer ?
#
loop_
_entity_poly.entity_id
_entity_poly.type
_entity_poly.pdbx_seq_one_letter_code
_entity_poly.pdbx_strand_id
1 'polypeptide(L)'
;MMRQLCFTIASLCLCVGVARAQSNVSILATGLDNPRGLTFGPDGYVYVAEGGRGGNLSTTVADCPQVPAPVGPYTGGFTARISKISPAGVRTIVADGLPSSQTSPALGNLASGVADVAFVGDQLYALLAGAGCSHGLRGTTNAILRVDANGNTSPVADLSAFQHANPVALPELDDFEPDGTWYSMVAVRGNLYAVEPNHGEVVRVTPTTGAIARVVDVSASQGHIVPTAIAYHGNFFFGNLGTFPVSPGTESVFKLTPSGQIHEWENGLTTVLGLAFDREDRMYVLESMTAAGFPGPGEFGTGRILRIAPSGATDTIASGLSFPTAMILGPDGALYVSNLGFAGPSAGQILRVTIPQ
;
A
#
# COMPACT_ATOMS: atom_id res chain seq x y z
N MET A 1 29.76 -69.30 -17.10
CA MET A 1 29.05 -68.79 -15.96
C MET A 1 28.78 -67.28 -16.17
N MET A 2 27.62 -66.94 -16.74
CA MET A 2 27.20 -65.59 -17.00
C MET A 2 26.27 -65.14 -15.84
N ARG A 3 26.67 -64.13 -15.09
CA ARG A 3 25.80 -63.47 -14.09
C ARG A 3 25.01 -62.34 -14.75
N GLN A 4 23.72 -62.52 -14.83
CA GLN A 4 22.77 -61.45 -15.20
C GLN A 4 22.62 -60.47 -14.05
N LEU A 5 22.87 -59.18 -14.33
CA LEU A 5 22.55 -58.06 -13.44
C LEU A 5 21.13 -57.57 -13.77
N CYS A 6 20.18 -57.75 -12.85
CA CYS A 6 18.86 -57.12 -12.91
C CYS A 6 18.98 -55.67 -12.43
N PHE A 7 18.71 -54.71 -13.32
CA PHE A 7 18.49 -53.31 -12.95
C PHE A 7 17.02 -53.10 -12.59
N THR A 8 16.74 -52.83 -11.33
CA THR A 8 15.44 -52.36 -10.87
C THR A 8 15.35 -50.85 -11.07
N ILE A 9 14.47 -50.39 -11.98
CA ILE A 9 14.16 -48.99 -12.17
C ILE A 9 13.14 -48.59 -11.10
N ALA A 10 13.58 -47.80 -10.12
CA ALA A 10 12.68 -47.15 -9.15
C ALA A 10 11.99 -45.95 -9.83
N SER A 11 10.70 -46.08 -10.08
CA SER A 11 9.84 -45.00 -10.61
C SER A 11 9.60 -43.97 -9.49
N LEU A 12 10.24 -42.81 -9.59
CA LEU A 12 10.02 -41.69 -8.69
C LEU A 12 8.72 -40.97 -9.10
N CYS A 13 7.61 -41.27 -8.42
CA CYS A 13 6.38 -40.49 -8.55
C CYS A 13 6.61 -39.09 -7.99
N LEU A 14 6.81 -38.08 -8.86
CA LEU A 14 6.69 -36.69 -8.48
C LEU A 14 5.20 -36.41 -8.18
N CYS A 15 4.84 -36.31 -6.91
CA CYS A 15 3.58 -35.69 -6.49
C CYS A 15 3.68 -34.19 -6.74
N VAL A 16 3.23 -33.74 -7.89
CA VAL A 16 2.96 -32.32 -8.13
C VAL A 16 1.77 -31.96 -7.24
N GLY A 17 2.05 -31.34 -6.10
CA GLY A 17 1.03 -30.76 -5.24
C GLY A 17 0.29 -29.68 -6.03
N VAL A 18 -0.92 -29.98 -6.47
CA VAL A 18 -1.84 -28.99 -7.02
C VAL A 18 -2.20 -28.08 -5.84
N ALA A 19 -1.63 -26.89 -5.80
CA ALA A 19 -2.07 -25.85 -4.87
C ALA A 19 -3.58 -25.65 -5.12
N ARG A 20 -4.41 -26.10 -4.18
CA ARG A 20 -5.84 -25.82 -4.23
C ARG A 20 -6.00 -24.32 -4.08
N ALA A 21 -6.54 -23.66 -5.09
CA ALA A 21 -7.03 -22.29 -4.96
C ALA A 21 -7.94 -22.25 -3.72
N GLN A 22 -7.69 -21.30 -2.83
CA GLN A 22 -8.55 -21.11 -1.65
C GLN A 22 -9.96 -20.80 -2.14
N SER A 23 -10.93 -21.58 -1.71
CA SER A 23 -12.32 -21.51 -2.19
C SER A 23 -13.02 -20.19 -1.86
N ASN A 24 -12.45 -19.38 -0.96
CA ASN A 24 -12.98 -18.10 -0.51
C ASN A 24 -12.34 -16.87 -1.19
N VAL A 25 -11.35 -17.05 -2.08
CA VAL A 25 -10.69 -15.97 -2.84
C VAL A 25 -11.14 -16.02 -4.28
N SER A 26 -11.60 -14.90 -4.81
CA SER A 26 -11.98 -14.74 -6.22
C SER A 26 -11.39 -13.47 -6.81
N ILE A 27 -11.05 -13.49 -8.11
CA ILE A 27 -10.59 -12.31 -8.82
C ILE A 27 -11.82 -11.52 -9.27
N LEU A 28 -11.92 -10.25 -8.84
CA LEU A 28 -12.96 -9.32 -9.28
C LEU A 28 -12.56 -8.58 -10.56
N ALA A 29 -11.30 -8.11 -10.65
CA ALA A 29 -10.79 -7.40 -11.82
C ALA A 29 -9.31 -7.65 -12.01
N THR A 30 -8.82 -7.44 -13.23
CA THR A 30 -7.40 -7.59 -13.63
C THR A 30 -6.96 -6.42 -14.50
N GLY A 31 -5.67 -6.38 -14.85
CA GLY A 31 -5.13 -5.41 -15.79
C GLY A 31 -4.84 -4.04 -15.18
N LEU A 32 -4.67 -3.96 -13.85
CA LEU A 32 -4.31 -2.73 -13.17
C LEU A 32 -2.79 -2.51 -13.19
N ASP A 33 -2.38 -1.25 -13.14
CA ASP A 33 -0.98 -0.84 -13.09
C ASP A 33 -0.55 -0.53 -11.66
N ASN A 34 0.02 -1.54 -10.98
CA ASN A 34 0.46 -1.41 -9.59
C ASN A 34 -0.65 -0.87 -8.66
N PRO A 35 -1.77 -1.63 -8.45
CA PRO A 35 -2.87 -1.18 -7.61
C PRO A 35 -2.39 -0.94 -6.17
N ARG A 36 -2.93 0.10 -5.56
CA ARG A 36 -2.62 0.58 -4.21
C ARG A 36 -3.91 0.64 -3.38
N GLY A 37 -4.10 1.71 -2.62
CA GLY A 37 -5.28 1.92 -1.81
C GLY A 37 -6.59 1.84 -2.61
N LEU A 38 -7.66 1.48 -1.93
CA LEU A 38 -8.98 1.32 -2.53
C LEU A 38 -10.07 1.72 -1.54
N THR A 39 -11.22 2.14 -2.06
CA THR A 39 -12.38 2.52 -1.27
C THR A 39 -13.68 2.24 -2.00
N PHE A 40 -14.79 2.07 -1.29
CA PHE A 40 -16.11 2.05 -1.91
C PHE A 40 -16.64 3.47 -2.13
N GLY A 41 -17.11 3.71 -3.33
CA GLY A 41 -17.83 4.94 -3.66
C GLY A 41 -19.31 4.89 -3.24
N PRO A 42 -19.98 6.05 -3.19
CA PRO A 42 -21.41 6.13 -2.92
C PRO A 42 -22.27 5.44 -4.00
N ASP A 43 -21.69 5.19 -5.18
CA ASP A 43 -22.30 4.43 -6.28
C ASP A 43 -22.15 2.90 -6.11
N GLY A 44 -21.51 2.43 -5.04
CA GLY A 44 -21.27 1.02 -4.75
C GLY A 44 -20.15 0.37 -5.58
N TYR A 45 -19.40 1.15 -6.38
CA TYR A 45 -18.20 0.69 -7.06
C TYR A 45 -16.98 0.73 -6.15
N VAL A 46 -15.99 -0.11 -6.42
CA VAL A 46 -14.66 -0.05 -5.80
C VAL A 46 -13.80 0.93 -6.59
N TYR A 47 -13.39 2.02 -5.96
CA TYR A 47 -12.40 2.95 -6.52
C TYR A 47 -11.01 2.52 -6.09
N VAL A 48 -10.08 2.50 -7.04
CA VAL A 48 -8.72 1.95 -6.85
C VAL A 48 -7.70 2.98 -7.30
N ALA A 49 -6.75 3.27 -6.44
CA ALA A 49 -5.53 3.99 -6.77
C ALA A 49 -4.59 3.07 -7.55
N GLU A 50 -4.02 3.55 -8.65
CA GLU A 50 -3.00 2.83 -9.39
C GLU A 50 -1.71 3.67 -9.42
N GLY A 51 -0.61 3.09 -8.94
CA GLY A 51 0.71 3.71 -8.88
C GLY A 51 1.30 4.04 -10.25
N GLY A 52 0.76 3.44 -11.32
CA GLY A 52 1.24 3.63 -12.68
C GLY A 52 2.49 2.79 -12.98
N ARG A 53 3.33 3.31 -13.86
CA ARG A 53 4.50 2.59 -14.42
C ARG A 53 5.80 3.38 -14.31
N GLY A 54 5.82 4.47 -13.51
CA GLY A 54 6.93 5.40 -13.53
C GLY A 54 7.09 6.09 -14.88
N GLY A 55 8.33 6.30 -15.30
CA GLY A 55 8.69 6.88 -16.60
C GLY A 55 10.19 7.12 -16.73
N ASN A 56 10.58 7.91 -17.76
CA ASN A 56 11.98 8.17 -18.07
C ASN A 56 12.41 9.63 -17.83
N LEU A 57 11.51 10.47 -17.28
CA LEU A 57 11.89 11.81 -16.86
C LEU A 57 12.79 11.72 -15.64
N SER A 58 13.78 12.58 -15.55
CA SER A 58 14.73 12.58 -14.44
C SER A 58 15.13 13.99 -14.05
N THR A 59 15.59 14.12 -12.84
CA THR A 59 16.23 15.30 -12.27
C THR A 59 17.61 14.93 -11.75
N THR A 60 18.39 15.91 -11.37
CA THR A 60 19.75 15.72 -10.86
C THR A 60 19.93 16.47 -9.54
N VAL A 61 21.04 16.22 -8.85
CA VAL A 61 21.41 16.97 -7.63
C VAL A 61 21.57 18.48 -7.85
N ALA A 62 21.73 18.92 -9.11
CA ALA A 62 21.72 20.35 -9.44
C ALA A 62 20.30 20.95 -9.43
N ASP A 63 19.29 20.12 -9.48
CA ASP A 63 17.87 20.50 -9.51
C ASP A 63 17.25 20.53 -8.13
N CYS A 64 17.49 19.47 -7.36
CA CYS A 64 17.01 19.26 -6.01
C CYS A 64 17.76 18.11 -5.31
N PRO A 65 17.63 17.97 -3.98
CA PRO A 65 18.07 16.75 -3.29
C PRO A 65 17.46 15.51 -3.94
N GLN A 66 18.25 14.46 -4.08
CA GLN A 66 17.83 13.20 -4.68
C GLN A 66 17.73 12.10 -3.64
N VAL A 67 16.88 11.10 -3.88
CA VAL A 67 16.86 9.88 -3.08
C VAL A 67 18.19 9.14 -3.22
N PRO A 68 18.85 8.72 -2.12
CA PRO A 68 20.14 8.05 -2.18
C PRO A 68 20.09 6.69 -2.89
N ALA A 69 21.25 6.29 -3.45
CA ALA A 69 21.41 4.92 -3.94
C ALA A 69 21.49 3.93 -2.75
N PRO A 70 21.00 2.69 -2.87
CA PRO A 70 20.51 2.05 -4.10
C PRO A 70 19.03 2.33 -4.45
N VAL A 71 18.28 3.01 -3.58
CA VAL A 71 16.85 3.28 -3.76
C VAL A 71 16.61 4.24 -4.92
N GLY A 72 17.29 5.37 -4.90
CA GLY A 72 17.31 6.36 -5.97
C GLY A 72 18.51 6.26 -6.92
N PRO A 73 18.68 7.24 -7.83
CA PRO A 73 17.72 8.31 -8.11
C PRO A 73 16.47 7.78 -8.80
N TYR A 74 15.32 8.43 -8.52
CA TYR A 74 14.06 8.06 -9.15
C TYR A 74 13.94 8.62 -10.56
N THR A 75 13.14 7.91 -11.38
CA THR A 75 12.68 8.43 -12.67
C THR A 75 11.15 8.49 -12.68
N GLY A 76 10.58 9.46 -13.38
CA GLY A 76 9.16 9.73 -13.34
C GLY A 76 8.49 9.85 -14.70
N GLY A 77 7.16 9.89 -14.68
CA GLY A 77 6.27 10.08 -15.82
C GLY A 77 4.86 10.42 -15.36
N PHE A 78 3.89 10.35 -16.28
CA PHE A 78 2.49 10.66 -16.01
C PHE A 78 1.63 9.43 -16.36
N THR A 79 1.82 8.35 -15.61
CA THR A 79 1.22 7.04 -15.87
C THR A 79 0.31 6.53 -14.76
N ALA A 80 0.27 7.22 -13.62
CA ALA A 80 -0.64 6.88 -12.52
C ALA A 80 -2.07 7.27 -12.88
N ARG A 81 -3.04 6.60 -12.24
CA ARG A 81 -4.46 6.80 -12.50
C ARG A 81 -5.33 6.39 -11.33
N ILE A 82 -6.63 6.71 -11.46
CA ILE A 82 -7.68 6.20 -10.59
C ILE A 82 -8.66 5.43 -11.48
N SER A 83 -8.95 4.21 -11.10
CA SER A 83 -9.98 3.38 -11.75
C SER A 83 -11.15 3.15 -10.80
N LYS A 84 -12.34 2.86 -11.34
CA LYS A 84 -13.44 2.27 -10.59
C LYS A 84 -13.87 0.95 -11.20
N ILE A 85 -14.29 0.03 -10.35
CA ILE A 85 -14.65 -1.35 -10.71
C ILE A 85 -16.08 -1.59 -10.25
N SER A 86 -16.95 -2.00 -11.18
CA SER A 86 -18.32 -2.35 -10.85
C SER A 86 -18.40 -3.66 -10.07
N PRO A 87 -19.53 -3.97 -9.40
CA PRO A 87 -19.76 -5.27 -8.77
C PRO A 87 -19.62 -6.46 -9.73
N ALA A 88 -19.77 -6.23 -11.03
CA ALA A 88 -19.58 -7.24 -12.08
C ALA A 88 -18.11 -7.33 -12.58
N GLY A 89 -17.18 -6.59 -11.97
CA GLY A 89 -15.75 -6.60 -12.33
C GLY A 89 -15.38 -5.73 -13.54
N VAL A 90 -16.30 -4.91 -14.05
CA VAL A 90 -16.00 -4.01 -15.17
C VAL A 90 -15.24 -2.79 -14.66
N ARG A 91 -14.01 -2.62 -15.18
CA ARG A 91 -13.14 -1.48 -14.87
C ARG A 91 -13.42 -0.29 -15.78
N THR A 92 -13.44 0.91 -15.19
CA THR A 92 -13.55 2.20 -15.89
C THR A 92 -12.52 3.16 -15.31
N ILE A 93 -11.82 3.92 -16.14
CA ILE A 93 -10.88 4.97 -15.71
C ILE A 93 -11.70 6.17 -15.21
N VAL A 94 -11.33 6.68 -14.03
CA VAL A 94 -11.90 7.89 -13.42
C VAL A 94 -11.02 9.10 -13.68
N ALA A 95 -9.71 8.97 -13.46
CA ALA A 95 -8.70 9.99 -13.76
C ALA A 95 -7.44 9.31 -14.28
N ASP A 96 -6.72 9.92 -15.21
CA ASP A 96 -5.52 9.36 -15.84
C ASP A 96 -4.45 10.44 -16.02
N GLY A 97 -3.24 10.02 -16.42
CA GLY A 97 -2.15 10.96 -16.67
C GLY A 97 -1.61 11.64 -15.40
N LEU A 98 -1.75 10.99 -14.25
CA LEU A 98 -1.25 11.52 -12.98
C LEU A 98 0.24 11.20 -12.78
N PRO A 99 0.98 12.00 -11.99
CA PRO A 99 2.38 11.74 -11.67
C PRO A 99 2.62 10.32 -11.15
N SER A 100 3.68 9.70 -11.66
CA SER A 100 4.16 8.38 -11.26
C SER A 100 5.68 8.37 -11.32
N SER A 101 6.32 7.79 -10.35
CA SER A 101 7.77 7.60 -10.32
C SER A 101 8.12 6.14 -10.09
N GLN A 102 9.37 5.80 -10.25
CA GLN A 102 9.90 4.47 -9.95
C GLN A 102 11.28 4.57 -9.33
N THR A 103 11.57 3.63 -8.43
CA THR A 103 12.91 3.44 -7.84
C THR A 103 13.93 3.11 -8.91
N SER A 104 15.20 3.09 -8.52
CA SER A 104 16.29 2.64 -9.39
C SER A 104 16.09 1.18 -9.86
N PRO A 105 16.73 0.78 -10.99
CA PRO A 105 16.71 -0.61 -11.44
C PRO A 105 17.28 -1.60 -10.42
N ALA A 106 18.14 -1.16 -9.51
CA ALA A 106 18.69 -2.01 -8.44
C ALA A 106 17.60 -2.49 -7.47
N LEU A 107 16.54 -1.69 -7.29
CA LEU A 107 15.36 -2.02 -6.48
C LEU A 107 14.19 -2.57 -7.32
N GLY A 108 14.40 -2.87 -8.60
CA GLY A 108 13.39 -3.46 -9.47
C GLY A 108 12.36 -2.49 -10.04
N ASN A 109 12.63 -1.18 -10.07
CA ASN A 109 11.73 -0.16 -10.60
C ASN A 109 10.34 -0.17 -9.92
N LEU A 110 10.31 -0.22 -8.60
CA LEU A 110 9.06 -0.18 -7.83
C LEU A 110 8.36 1.16 -8.06
N ALA A 111 7.11 1.11 -8.54
CA ALA A 111 6.36 2.29 -8.93
C ALA A 111 5.61 2.92 -7.74
N SER A 112 5.67 4.25 -7.65
CA SER A 112 4.84 5.11 -6.81
C SER A 112 4.02 6.06 -7.69
N GLY A 113 2.84 6.47 -7.22
CA GLY A 113 1.94 7.34 -8.00
C GLY A 113 0.74 7.75 -7.18
N VAL A 114 -0.49 7.40 -7.61
CA VAL A 114 -1.64 7.52 -6.71
C VAL A 114 -1.54 6.39 -5.68
N ALA A 115 -1.37 6.78 -4.42
CA ALA A 115 -1.17 5.84 -3.32
C ALA A 115 -2.50 5.37 -2.71
N ASP A 116 -3.48 6.27 -2.58
CA ASP A 116 -4.77 5.91 -1.98
C ASP A 116 -5.88 6.84 -2.47
N VAL A 117 -7.11 6.42 -2.24
CA VAL A 117 -8.33 7.17 -2.54
C VAL A 117 -9.32 7.10 -1.38
N ALA A 118 -10.01 8.21 -1.11
CA ALA A 118 -11.04 8.27 -0.08
C ALA A 118 -12.18 9.22 -0.46
N PHE A 119 -13.37 8.97 0.06
CA PHE A 119 -14.51 9.86 -0.06
C PHE A 119 -14.73 10.66 1.21
N VAL A 120 -14.97 11.97 1.06
CA VAL A 120 -15.54 12.81 2.12
C VAL A 120 -16.92 13.27 1.63
N GLY A 121 -17.99 12.72 2.20
CA GLY A 121 -19.31 12.77 1.58
C GLY A 121 -19.26 12.12 0.19
N ASP A 122 -19.77 12.82 -0.82
CA ASP A 122 -19.77 12.34 -2.21
C ASP A 122 -18.52 12.78 -3.01
N GLN A 123 -17.60 13.50 -2.38
CA GLN A 123 -16.41 14.03 -3.04
C GLN A 123 -15.24 13.06 -2.93
N LEU A 124 -14.70 12.63 -4.08
CA LEU A 124 -13.51 11.79 -4.17
C LEU A 124 -12.23 12.63 -3.99
N TYR A 125 -11.32 12.11 -3.19
CA TYR A 125 -9.96 12.60 -3.01
C TYR A 125 -8.95 11.51 -3.29
N ALA A 126 -7.78 11.91 -3.77
CA ALA A 126 -6.65 11.01 -4.04
C ALA A 126 -5.40 11.48 -3.30
N LEU A 127 -4.65 10.53 -2.76
CA LEU A 127 -3.34 10.74 -2.16
C LEU A 127 -2.27 10.48 -3.23
N LEU A 128 -1.52 11.51 -3.60
CA LEU A 128 -0.45 11.41 -4.58
C LEU A 128 0.90 11.24 -3.87
N ALA A 129 1.68 10.25 -4.30
CA ALA A 129 2.97 9.88 -3.72
C ALA A 129 4.10 9.66 -4.76
N GLY A 130 3.85 9.91 -6.03
CA GLY A 130 4.82 9.71 -7.11
C GLY A 130 5.23 11.01 -7.80
N ALA A 131 5.10 12.16 -7.11
CA ALA A 131 5.37 13.48 -7.65
C ALA A 131 6.50 14.17 -6.87
N GLY A 132 7.07 15.18 -7.48
CA GLY A 132 8.14 15.98 -6.88
C GLY A 132 9.44 15.91 -7.67
N CYS A 133 10.33 16.84 -7.33
CA CYS A 133 11.62 16.94 -8.02
C CYS A 133 12.47 15.68 -7.75
N SER A 134 12.53 15.19 -6.52
CA SER A 134 13.25 13.95 -6.16
C SER A 134 12.66 12.69 -6.82
N HIS A 135 11.42 12.77 -7.30
CA HIS A 135 10.76 11.73 -8.09
C HIS A 135 10.98 11.86 -9.61
N GLY A 136 11.90 12.74 -10.04
CA GLY A 136 12.19 12.99 -11.45
C GLY A 136 11.20 13.91 -12.16
N LEU A 137 10.26 14.53 -11.45
CA LEU A 137 9.15 15.32 -12.01
C LEU A 137 9.16 16.77 -11.52
N ARG A 138 9.93 17.64 -12.19
CA ARG A 138 9.97 19.07 -11.86
C ARG A 138 8.59 19.73 -11.95
N GLY A 139 8.30 20.62 -11.00
CA GLY A 139 7.06 21.42 -11.00
C GLY A 139 5.83 20.63 -10.61
N THR A 140 6.00 19.43 -10.09
CA THR A 140 4.94 18.64 -9.43
C THR A 140 5.24 18.49 -7.94
N THR A 141 4.25 18.07 -7.16
CA THR A 141 4.35 17.88 -5.72
C THR A 141 3.48 16.73 -5.27
N ASN A 142 3.87 16.00 -4.25
CA ASN A 142 2.96 15.06 -3.59
C ASN A 142 1.89 15.86 -2.84
N ALA A 143 0.64 15.45 -3.00
CA ALA A 143 -0.51 16.25 -2.59
C ALA A 143 -1.75 15.39 -2.30
N ILE A 144 -2.69 15.95 -1.54
CA ILE A 144 -4.07 15.51 -1.63
C ILE A 144 -4.71 16.21 -2.83
N LEU A 145 -5.26 15.43 -3.75
CA LEU A 145 -5.98 15.90 -4.92
C LEU A 145 -7.48 15.74 -4.73
N ARG A 146 -8.25 16.74 -5.11
CA ARG A 146 -9.68 16.62 -5.33
C ARG A 146 -9.90 16.12 -6.75
N VAL A 147 -10.80 15.15 -6.92
CA VAL A 147 -11.17 14.58 -8.23
C VAL A 147 -12.62 14.99 -8.55
N ASP A 148 -12.85 15.68 -9.64
CA ASP A 148 -14.20 16.07 -10.06
C ASP A 148 -14.93 14.94 -10.82
N ALA A 149 -16.20 15.14 -11.13
CA ALA A 149 -17.03 14.15 -11.82
C ALA A 149 -16.55 13.84 -13.26
N ASN A 150 -15.72 14.70 -13.85
CA ASN A 150 -15.14 14.51 -15.19
C ASN A 150 -13.75 13.88 -15.13
N GLY A 151 -13.24 13.57 -13.92
CA GLY A 151 -11.90 13.03 -13.72
C GLY A 151 -10.79 14.08 -13.68
N ASN A 152 -11.11 15.38 -13.71
CA ASN A 152 -10.07 16.40 -13.53
C ASN A 152 -9.65 16.45 -12.08
N THR A 153 -8.36 16.68 -11.86
CA THR A 153 -7.77 16.76 -10.53
C THR A 153 -7.30 18.16 -10.21
N SER A 154 -7.43 18.55 -8.95
CA SER A 154 -6.89 19.81 -8.44
C SER A 154 -6.27 19.60 -7.06
N PRO A 155 -5.09 20.18 -6.78
CA PRO A 155 -4.44 20.04 -5.48
C PRO A 155 -5.26 20.77 -4.40
N VAL A 156 -5.43 20.08 -3.27
CA VAL A 156 -6.08 20.62 -2.06
C VAL A 156 -5.03 20.99 -1.01
N ALA A 157 -4.02 20.14 -0.86
CA ALA A 157 -2.95 20.28 0.13
C ALA A 157 -1.63 19.80 -0.45
N ASP A 158 -0.61 20.64 -0.39
CA ASP A 158 0.77 20.34 -0.82
C ASP A 158 1.50 19.66 0.34
N LEU A 159 1.65 18.34 0.23
CA LEU A 159 2.24 17.51 1.27
C LEU A 159 3.78 17.62 1.26
N SER A 160 4.42 17.72 0.10
CA SER A 160 5.87 17.88 0.01
C SER A 160 6.30 19.23 0.62
N ALA A 161 5.58 20.32 0.29
CA ALA A 161 5.86 21.63 0.89
C ALA A 161 5.67 21.62 2.41
N PHE A 162 4.67 20.89 2.91
CA PHE A 162 4.47 20.72 4.35
C PHE A 162 5.65 20.01 5.00
N GLN A 163 6.12 18.89 4.44
CA GLN A 163 7.26 18.12 4.96
C GLN A 163 8.56 18.94 4.96
N HIS A 164 8.84 19.66 3.86
CA HIS A 164 10.00 20.54 3.79
C HIS A 164 9.99 21.63 4.88
N ALA A 165 8.82 22.20 5.17
CA ALA A 165 8.66 23.23 6.20
C ALA A 165 8.61 22.69 7.63
N ASN A 166 8.29 21.41 7.80
CA ASN A 166 8.06 20.76 9.07
C ASN A 166 8.78 19.40 9.14
N PRO A 167 10.12 19.34 9.16
CA PRO A 167 10.85 18.08 9.22
C PRO A 167 10.46 17.26 10.46
N VAL A 168 10.56 15.95 10.36
CA VAL A 168 10.39 15.02 11.48
C VAL A 168 11.63 15.01 12.37
N ALA A 169 11.51 14.49 13.59
CA ALA A 169 12.59 14.51 14.55
C ALA A 169 13.78 13.60 14.19
N LEU A 170 13.47 12.41 13.61
CA LEU A 170 14.48 11.40 13.26
C LEU A 170 14.24 10.89 11.84
N PRO A 171 14.60 11.67 10.80
CA PRO A 171 14.47 11.23 9.41
C PRO A 171 15.46 10.09 9.14
N GLU A 172 15.04 9.10 8.36
CA GLU A 172 15.95 8.09 7.82
C GLU A 172 16.84 8.72 6.74
N LEU A 173 18.15 8.55 6.87
CA LEU A 173 19.09 9.20 5.97
C LEU A 173 19.57 8.29 4.83
N ASP A 174 19.48 6.97 5.00
CA ASP A 174 20.01 6.01 4.04
C ASP A 174 19.13 5.85 2.80
N ASP A 175 17.82 6.10 2.92
CA ASP A 175 16.86 6.07 1.82
C ASP A 175 15.92 7.28 1.81
N PHE A 176 16.34 8.40 2.38
CA PHE A 176 15.53 9.60 2.56
C PHE A 176 14.91 10.10 1.25
N GLU A 177 13.59 10.24 1.24
CA GLU A 177 12.80 10.71 0.09
C GLU A 177 12.38 12.17 0.31
N PRO A 178 13.11 13.17 -0.23
CA PRO A 178 12.91 14.58 0.09
C PRO A 178 11.47 15.09 -0.13
N ASP A 179 10.79 14.63 -1.19
CA ASP A 179 9.39 15.01 -1.48
C ASP A 179 8.37 14.10 -0.79
N GLY A 180 8.83 13.11 -0.02
CA GLY A 180 8.03 12.11 0.68
C GLY A 180 7.46 11.03 -0.24
N THR A 181 6.98 9.94 0.38
CA THR A 181 6.36 8.81 -0.31
C THR A 181 5.13 8.32 0.47
N TRP A 182 4.02 8.99 0.33
CA TRP A 182 2.76 8.73 1.04
C TRP A 182 2.20 7.35 0.71
N TYR A 183 1.56 6.69 1.67
CA TYR A 183 1.10 5.32 1.46
C TYR A 183 -0.41 5.14 1.56
N SER A 184 -1.04 5.46 2.67
CA SER A 184 -2.48 5.26 2.85
C SER A 184 -3.19 6.45 3.47
N MET A 185 -4.51 6.53 3.28
CA MET A 185 -5.35 7.64 3.69
C MET A 185 -6.73 7.16 4.13
N VAL A 186 -7.25 7.70 5.22
CA VAL A 186 -8.60 7.43 5.69
C VAL A 186 -9.39 8.73 5.93
N ALA A 187 -10.67 8.72 5.55
CA ALA A 187 -11.58 9.83 5.81
C ALA A 187 -12.28 9.64 7.16
N VAL A 188 -12.12 10.60 8.08
CA VAL A 188 -12.76 10.56 9.40
C VAL A 188 -13.34 11.92 9.73
N ARG A 189 -14.66 12.00 9.97
CA ARG A 189 -15.38 13.20 10.41
C ARG A 189 -15.09 14.43 9.53
N GLY A 190 -15.07 14.22 8.20
CA GLY A 190 -14.88 15.28 7.22
C GLY A 190 -13.42 15.72 7.00
N ASN A 191 -12.45 15.11 7.66
CA ASN A 191 -11.01 15.29 7.43
C ASN A 191 -10.41 14.05 6.81
N LEU A 192 -9.26 14.22 6.15
CA LEU A 192 -8.43 13.16 5.62
C LEU A 192 -7.20 12.98 6.53
N TYR A 193 -6.87 11.74 6.84
CA TYR A 193 -5.68 11.38 7.61
C TYR A 193 -4.81 10.52 6.74
N ALA A 194 -3.57 10.93 6.53
CA ALA A 194 -2.62 10.26 5.66
C ALA A 194 -1.35 9.86 6.42
N VAL A 195 -0.81 8.69 6.05
CA VAL A 195 0.44 8.13 6.59
C VAL A 195 1.54 8.28 5.57
N GLU A 196 2.69 8.70 6.05
CA GLU A 196 3.92 8.78 5.28
C GLU A 196 4.98 7.84 5.86
N PRO A 197 5.43 6.84 5.10
CA PRO A 197 6.36 5.80 5.54
C PRO A 197 7.79 6.26 5.81
N ASN A 198 8.39 7.01 4.88
CA ASN A 198 9.81 7.31 4.88
C ASN A 198 10.20 8.32 5.97
N HIS A 199 9.45 9.42 6.09
CA HIS A 199 9.63 10.36 7.19
C HIS A 199 9.08 9.82 8.51
N GLY A 200 8.10 8.92 8.46
CA GLY A 200 7.47 8.34 9.65
C GLY A 200 6.52 9.31 10.34
N GLU A 201 5.43 9.71 9.66
CA GLU A 201 4.45 10.63 10.23
C GLU A 201 3.00 10.32 9.84
N VAL A 202 2.07 10.83 10.64
CA VAL A 202 0.64 10.89 10.31
C VAL A 202 0.20 12.33 10.29
N VAL A 203 -0.43 12.75 9.20
CA VAL A 203 -1.00 14.11 9.08
C VAL A 203 -2.51 14.07 8.94
N ARG A 204 -3.15 15.18 9.36
CA ARG A 204 -4.55 15.49 9.08
C ARG A 204 -4.61 16.61 8.06
N VAL A 205 -5.44 16.43 7.05
CA VAL A 205 -5.78 17.47 6.07
C VAL A 205 -7.26 17.83 6.18
N THR A 206 -7.57 19.13 6.24
CA THR A 206 -8.93 19.63 6.18
C THR A 206 -9.27 19.98 4.73
N PRO A 207 -10.08 19.17 4.01
CA PRO A 207 -10.23 19.29 2.56
C PRO A 207 -10.84 20.63 2.09
N THR A 208 -11.63 21.28 2.94
CA THR A 208 -12.29 22.56 2.61
C THR A 208 -11.36 23.76 2.63
N THR A 209 -10.23 23.68 3.35
CA THR A 209 -9.28 24.79 3.52
C THR A 209 -7.88 24.45 3.01
N GLY A 210 -7.58 23.17 2.78
CA GLY A 210 -6.23 22.68 2.47
C GLY A 210 -5.28 22.69 3.67
N ALA A 211 -5.76 23.02 4.87
CA ALA A 211 -4.91 23.09 6.05
C ALA A 211 -4.38 21.70 6.44
N ILE A 212 -3.06 21.60 6.64
CA ILE A 212 -2.36 20.40 7.08
C ILE A 212 -1.91 20.57 8.52
N ALA A 213 -2.04 19.53 9.32
CA ALA A 213 -1.51 19.47 10.67
C ALA A 213 -0.93 18.06 10.94
N ARG A 214 0.30 18.01 11.44
CA ARG A 214 0.87 16.73 11.94
C ARG A 214 0.06 16.26 13.14
N VAL A 215 -0.45 15.02 13.08
CA VAL A 215 -1.12 14.34 14.19
C VAL A 215 -0.09 13.74 15.12
N VAL A 216 0.93 13.09 14.53
CA VAL A 216 2.04 12.50 15.27
C VAL A 216 3.27 12.39 14.39
N ASP A 217 4.42 12.62 14.99
CA ASP A 217 5.75 12.25 14.47
C ASP A 217 6.06 10.85 15.01
N VAL A 218 5.89 9.84 14.15
CA VAL A 218 6.13 8.43 14.49
C VAL A 218 7.63 8.22 14.71
N SER A 219 8.47 8.89 13.91
CA SER A 219 9.93 8.77 13.98
C SER A 219 10.46 9.14 15.36
N ALA A 220 9.87 10.15 16.00
CA ALA A 220 10.30 10.66 17.31
C ALA A 220 10.23 9.61 18.44
N SER A 221 9.31 8.65 18.34
CA SER A 221 9.08 7.67 19.41
C SER A 221 9.35 6.22 18.99
N GLN A 222 9.23 5.92 17.70
CA GLN A 222 9.37 4.55 17.17
C GLN A 222 10.62 4.38 16.29
N GLY A 223 11.29 5.47 15.91
CA GLY A 223 12.34 5.43 14.90
C GLY A 223 11.81 5.14 13.52
N HIS A 224 12.65 4.58 12.65
CA HIS A 224 12.30 4.25 11.27
C HIS A 224 11.63 2.88 11.17
N ILE A 225 10.32 2.82 11.45
CA ILE A 225 9.53 1.59 11.37
C ILE A 225 8.74 1.45 10.06
N VAL A 226 8.75 2.46 9.19
CA VAL A 226 8.04 2.50 7.91
C VAL A 226 6.52 2.31 8.10
N PRO A 227 5.80 3.25 8.75
CA PRO A 227 4.35 3.16 8.94
C PRO A 227 3.62 3.19 7.59
N THR A 228 2.60 2.36 7.41
CA THR A 228 1.96 2.15 6.09
C THR A 228 0.43 2.23 6.16
N ALA A 229 -0.21 1.14 6.56
CA ALA A 229 -1.67 1.06 6.61
C ALA A 229 -2.24 1.94 7.72
N ILE A 230 -3.34 2.67 7.45
CA ILE A 230 -4.10 3.37 8.49
C ILE A 230 -5.57 2.97 8.43
N ALA A 231 -6.17 2.72 9.59
CA ALA A 231 -7.59 2.49 9.75
C ALA A 231 -8.14 3.28 10.94
N TYR A 232 -9.45 3.55 10.93
CA TYR A 232 -10.13 4.19 12.05
C TYR A 232 -11.25 3.29 12.58
N HIS A 233 -11.16 2.94 13.87
CA HIS A 233 -12.16 2.19 14.61
C HIS A 233 -12.25 2.73 16.04
N GLY A 234 -12.95 3.85 16.21
CA GLY A 234 -12.98 4.58 17.49
C GLY A 234 -11.68 5.31 17.85
N ASN A 235 -10.54 4.74 17.46
CA ASN A 235 -9.19 5.33 17.46
C ASN A 235 -8.55 5.10 16.08
N PHE A 236 -7.42 5.74 15.83
CA PHE A 236 -6.60 5.37 14.68
C PHE A 236 -5.75 4.15 15.01
N PHE A 237 -5.57 3.30 14.02
CA PHE A 237 -4.64 2.19 14.04
C PHE A 237 -3.77 2.28 12.79
N PHE A 238 -2.47 2.08 12.94
CA PHE A 238 -1.58 1.99 11.79
C PHE A 238 -0.65 0.79 11.94
N GLY A 239 -0.36 0.15 10.81
CA GLY A 239 0.62 -0.92 10.71
C GLY A 239 1.91 -0.41 10.09
N ASN A 240 2.95 -1.21 10.13
CA ASN A 240 4.23 -0.87 9.54
C ASN A 240 4.75 -1.97 8.59
N LEU A 241 5.49 -1.55 7.58
CA LEU A 241 6.15 -2.43 6.63
C LEU A 241 7.43 -3.02 7.21
N GLY A 242 8.13 -2.24 8.04
CA GLY A 242 9.49 -2.51 8.45
C GLY A 242 10.52 -2.19 7.38
N THR A 243 11.79 -2.37 7.71
CA THR A 243 12.91 -2.15 6.80
C THR A 243 13.26 -3.41 6.03
N PHE A 244 13.90 -3.25 4.87
CA PHE A 244 14.45 -4.40 4.12
C PHE A 244 15.89 -4.69 4.55
N PRO A 245 16.29 -5.98 4.60
CA PRO A 245 15.53 -7.19 4.25
C PRO A 245 14.41 -7.50 5.25
N VAL A 246 13.30 -8.07 4.77
CA VAL A 246 12.18 -8.49 5.60
C VAL A 246 12.64 -9.44 6.69
N SER A 247 12.27 -9.13 7.92
CA SER A 247 12.45 -10.00 9.09
C SER A 247 11.08 -10.47 9.58
N PRO A 248 10.69 -11.74 9.38
CA PRO A 248 9.38 -12.22 9.75
C PRO A 248 9.07 -12.07 11.24
N GLY A 249 7.88 -11.58 11.57
CA GLY A 249 7.39 -11.46 12.95
C GLY A 249 7.93 -10.26 13.72
N THR A 250 8.51 -9.27 13.06
CA THR A 250 9.08 -8.07 13.70
C THR A 250 8.17 -6.85 13.66
N GLU A 251 7.10 -6.90 12.86
CA GLU A 251 6.24 -5.76 12.65
C GLU A 251 5.00 -5.79 13.56
N SER A 252 4.36 -4.63 13.69
CA SER A 252 3.29 -4.40 14.65
C SER A 252 2.14 -3.58 14.06
N VAL A 253 1.01 -3.62 14.74
CA VAL A 253 -0.05 -2.61 14.62
C VAL A 253 -0.01 -1.73 15.86
N PHE A 254 -0.04 -0.43 15.65
CA PHE A 254 -0.03 0.58 16.68
C PHE A 254 -1.39 1.28 16.76
N LYS A 255 -1.83 1.55 17.98
CA LYS A 255 -2.99 2.40 18.27
C LYS A 255 -2.52 3.82 18.54
N LEU A 256 -3.11 4.77 17.82
CA LEU A 256 -2.88 6.20 17.98
C LEU A 256 -4.07 6.83 18.68
N THR A 257 -3.85 7.36 19.87
CA THR A 257 -4.89 8.07 20.63
C THR A 257 -5.16 9.47 20.06
N PRO A 258 -6.33 10.07 20.32
CA PRO A 258 -6.60 11.45 19.92
C PRO A 258 -5.63 12.50 20.48
N SER A 259 -4.90 12.17 21.56
CA SER A 259 -3.84 13.01 22.14
C SER A 259 -2.48 12.82 21.48
N GLY A 260 -2.36 12.01 20.42
CA GLY A 260 -1.10 11.75 19.72
C GLY A 260 -0.19 10.72 20.38
N GLN A 261 -0.68 9.94 21.35
CA GLN A 261 0.11 8.87 21.96
C GLN A 261 0.02 7.61 21.12
N ILE A 262 1.17 6.97 20.89
CA ILE A 262 1.32 5.69 20.20
C ILE A 262 1.48 4.58 21.23
N HIS A 263 0.70 3.51 21.06
CA HIS A 263 0.81 2.28 21.83
C HIS A 263 0.86 1.09 20.89
N GLU A 264 1.81 0.19 21.06
CA GLU A 264 1.79 -1.10 20.38
C GLU A 264 0.51 -1.84 20.76
N TRP A 265 -0.26 -2.29 19.76
CA TRP A 265 -1.56 -2.92 19.93
C TRP A 265 -1.50 -4.41 19.62
N GLU A 266 -0.80 -4.80 18.57
CA GLU A 266 -0.56 -6.17 18.14
C GLU A 266 0.86 -6.27 17.60
N ASN A 267 1.54 -7.39 17.80
CA ASN A 267 2.92 -7.62 17.35
C ASN A 267 3.10 -9.01 16.73
N GLY A 268 4.32 -9.34 16.33
CA GLY A 268 4.62 -10.62 15.68
C GLY A 268 4.10 -10.71 14.25
N LEU A 269 3.83 -9.57 13.63
CA LEU A 269 3.38 -9.44 12.25
C LEU A 269 4.56 -9.26 11.28
N THR A 270 4.27 -9.28 9.98
CA THR A 270 5.30 -9.12 8.93
C THR A 270 4.73 -8.25 7.83
N THR A 271 5.41 -7.18 7.44
CA THR A 271 5.08 -6.29 6.30
C THR A 271 3.59 -5.93 6.23
N VAL A 272 3.07 -5.22 7.22
CA VAL A 272 1.65 -4.87 7.31
C VAL A 272 1.32 -3.76 6.30
N LEU A 273 0.50 -4.06 5.28
CA LEU A 273 0.08 -3.11 4.24
C LEU A 273 -1.43 -2.85 4.17
N GLY A 274 -2.22 -3.46 5.03
CA GLY A 274 -3.65 -3.20 5.09
C GLY A 274 -4.26 -3.54 6.45
N LEU A 275 -5.20 -2.71 6.89
CA LEU A 275 -5.96 -2.89 8.13
C LEU A 275 -7.44 -2.64 7.86
N ALA A 276 -8.29 -3.49 8.43
CA ALA A 276 -9.74 -3.30 8.44
C ALA A 276 -10.32 -3.80 9.75
N PHE A 277 -11.48 -3.28 10.13
CA PHE A 277 -12.23 -3.75 11.30
C PHE A 277 -13.66 -4.08 10.89
N ASP A 278 -14.23 -5.08 11.51
CA ASP A 278 -15.66 -5.38 11.38
C ASP A 278 -16.47 -4.87 12.57
N ARG A 279 -17.77 -5.18 12.55
CA ARG A 279 -18.72 -4.74 13.58
C ARG A 279 -18.60 -5.50 14.90
N GLU A 280 -17.91 -6.63 14.89
CA GLU A 280 -17.59 -7.45 16.05
C GLU A 280 -16.21 -7.10 16.64
N ASP A 281 -15.66 -5.92 16.28
CA ASP A 281 -14.35 -5.41 16.72
C ASP A 281 -13.18 -6.35 16.36
N ARG A 282 -13.36 -7.25 15.36
CA ARG A 282 -12.28 -8.10 14.86
C ARG A 282 -11.42 -7.29 13.90
N MET A 283 -10.11 -7.32 14.09
CA MET A 283 -9.15 -6.69 13.21
C MET A 283 -8.72 -7.65 12.10
N TYR A 284 -8.67 -7.17 10.88
CA TYR A 284 -8.09 -7.87 9.73
C TYR A 284 -6.78 -7.19 9.36
N VAL A 285 -5.71 -7.98 9.26
CA VAL A 285 -4.35 -7.52 8.95
C VAL A 285 -3.92 -8.17 7.64
N LEU A 286 -3.52 -7.34 6.67
CA LEU A 286 -2.92 -7.78 5.42
C LEU A 286 -1.40 -7.73 5.55
N GLU A 287 -0.76 -8.89 5.45
CA GLU A 287 0.68 -9.02 5.33
C GLU A 287 1.06 -9.24 3.87
N SER A 288 1.93 -8.40 3.33
CA SER A 288 2.28 -8.40 1.90
C SER A 288 3.25 -9.52 1.53
N MET A 289 4.25 -9.71 2.36
CA MET A 289 5.31 -10.71 2.22
C MET A 289 5.61 -11.28 3.59
N THR A 290 5.68 -12.60 3.73
CA THR A 290 5.93 -13.24 5.03
C THR A 290 7.23 -14.07 5.07
N ALA A 291 7.95 -14.15 3.95
CA ALA A 291 9.27 -14.76 3.92
C ALA A 291 10.38 -13.74 4.22
N ALA A 292 11.52 -14.21 4.70
CA ALA A 292 12.69 -13.36 4.96
C ALA A 292 13.38 -12.98 3.65
N GLY A 293 13.82 -11.73 3.53
CA GLY A 293 14.61 -11.27 2.38
C GLY A 293 14.13 -9.98 1.75
N PHE A 294 14.53 -9.77 0.50
CA PHE A 294 14.11 -8.61 -0.29
C PHE A 294 12.93 -8.97 -1.19
N PRO A 295 12.07 -7.99 -1.57
CA PRO A 295 11.01 -8.24 -2.54
C PRO A 295 11.55 -8.86 -3.83
N GLY A 296 10.99 -10.00 -4.24
CA GLY A 296 11.45 -10.72 -5.42
C GLY A 296 10.63 -11.97 -5.71
N PRO A 297 11.10 -12.82 -6.65
CA PRO A 297 10.35 -14.02 -7.02
C PRO A 297 10.06 -15.00 -5.88
N GLY A 298 10.88 -15.02 -4.83
CA GLY A 298 10.67 -15.87 -3.65
C GLY A 298 9.50 -15.44 -2.77
N GLU A 299 9.08 -14.18 -2.90
CA GLU A 299 7.99 -13.60 -2.11
C GLU A 299 6.61 -13.78 -2.76
N PHE A 300 6.53 -14.26 -4.01
CA PHE A 300 5.26 -14.57 -4.64
C PHE A 300 4.52 -15.65 -3.86
N GLY A 301 3.24 -15.40 -3.56
CA GLY A 301 2.38 -16.33 -2.85
C GLY A 301 2.65 -16.42 -1.34
N THR A 302 3.46 -15.53 -0.76
CA THR A 302 3.71 -15.52 0.69
C THR A 302 2.78 -14.58 1.45
N GLY A 303 2.08 -13.68 0.78
CA GLY A 303 1.12 -12.75 1.41
C GLY A 303 -0.08 -13.48 2.00
N ARG A 304 -0.64 -12.90 3.08
CA ARG A 304 -1.80 -13.47 3.79
C ARG A 304 -2.67 -12.40 4.45
N ILE A 305 -3.87 -12.82 4.84
CA ILE A 305 -4.79 -12.03 5.68
C ILE A 305 -5.01 -12.78 6.98
N LEU A 306 -4.74 -12.11 8.08
CA LEU A 306 -5.06 -12.57 9.43
C LEU A 306 -6.32 -11.88 9.93
N ARG A 307 -7.16 -12.61 10.71
CA ARG A 307 -8.23 -12.06 11.53
C ARG A 307 -7.81 -12.20 12.98
N ILE A 308 -7.83 -11.12 13.72
CA ILE A 308 -7.47 -11.06 15.14
C ILE A 308 -8.72 -10.65 15.92
N ALA A 309 -9.22 -11.55 16.76
CA ALA A 309 -10.39 -11.29 17.59
C ALA A 309 -10.02 -10.39 18.79
N PRO A 310 -10.99 -9.71 19.44
CA PRO A 310 -10.74 -8.95 20.67
C PRO A 310 -10.15 -9.77 21.82
N SER A 311 -10.29 -11.09 21.78
CA SER A 311 -9.67 -12.03 22.73
C SER A 311 -8.18 -12.30 22.47
N GLY A 312 -7.62 -11.79 21.35
CA GLY A 312 -6.29 -12.12 20.87
C GLY A 312 -6.21 -13.41 20.03
N ALA A 313 -7.33 -14.13 19.83
CA ALA A 313 -7.34 -15.31 18.98
C ALA A 313 -7.13 -14.90 17.51
N THR A 314 -6.20 -15.57 16.82
CA THR A 314 -5.80 -15.26 15.45
C THR A 314 -6.11 -16.42 14.51
N ASP A 315 -6.75 -16.10 13.37
CA ASP A 315 -7.06 -17.02 12.27
C ASP A 315 -6.48 -16.51 10.95
N THR A 316 -6.03 -17.41 10.08
CA THR A 316 -5.69 -17.07 8.70
C THR A 316 -6.93 -17.13 7.82
N ILE A 317 -7.35 -15.99 7.28
CA ILE A 317 -8.53 -15.87 6.41
C ILE A 317 -8.18 -16.19 4.95
N ALA A 318 -7.02 -15.73 4.48
CA ALA A 318 -6.50 -16.04 3.16
C ALA A 318 -4.98 -16.12 3.19
N SER A 319 -4.39 -16.94 2.33
CA SER A 319 -2.94 -17.06 2.13
C SER A 319 -2.64 -17.24 0.64
N GLY A 320 -1.37 -17.29 0.27
CA GLY A 320 -1.00 -17.44 -1.13
C GLY A 320 -1.21 -16.17 -1.97
N LEU A 321 -1.40 -15.02 -1.33
CA LEU A 321 -1.47 -13.73 -2.00
C LEU A 321 -0.08 -13.30 -2.48
N SER A 322 -0.02 -12.59 -3.60
CA SER A 322 1.25 -12.16 -4.18
C SER A 322 1.34 -10.64 -4.17
N PHE A 323 2.24 -10.10 -3.35
CA PHE A 323 2.44 -8.66 -3.19
C PHE A 323 1.13 -7.86 -3.04
N PRO A 324 0.23 -8.25 -2.11
CA PRO A 324 -0.94 -7.44 -1.83
C PRO A 324 -0.52 -6.13 -1.15
N THR A 325 -1.16 -5.01 -1.53
CA THR A 325 -0.73 -3.66 -1.15
C THR A 325 -1.77 -2.87 -0.36
N ALA A 326 -3.02 -3.28 -0.39
CA ALA A 326 -4.09 -2.65 0.39
C ALA A 326 -5.28 -3.57 0.55
N MET A 327 -6.10 -3.31 1.56
CA MET A 327 -7.30 -4.09 1.86
C MET A 327 -8.37 -3.20 2.50
N ILE A 328 -9.63 -3.41 2.11
CA ILE A 328 -10.80 -2.83 2.79
C ILE A 328 -11.87 -3.90 3.04
N LEU A 329 -12.71 -3.66 4.04
CA LEU A 329 -13.94 -4.42 4.25
C LEU A 329 -15.08 -3.81 3.44
N GLY A 330 -15.67 -4.61 2.57
CA GLY A 330 -16.79 -4.19 1.73
C GLY A 330 -18.14 -4.18 2.46
N PRO A 331 -19.14 -3.47 1.90
CA PRO A 331 -20.49 -3.41 2.46
C PRO A 331 -21.21 -4.77 2.46
N ASP A 332 -20.74 -5.71 1.66
CA ASP A 332 -21.22 -7.10 1.58
C ASP A 332 -20.53 -8.03 2.60
N GLY A 333 -19.67 -7.49 3.49
CA GLY A 333 -18.93 -8.23 4.50
C GLY A 333 -17.74 -9.05 3.95
N ALA A 334 -17.36 -8.88 2.68
CA ALA A 334 -16.15 -9.47 2.12
C ALA A 334 -14.97 -8.48 2.20
N LEU A 335 -13.74 -8.99 2.20
CA LEU A 335 -12.55 -8.16 2.04
C LEU A 335 -12.23 -7.98 0.56
N TYR A 336 -11.83 -6.77 0.20
CA TYR A 336 -11.34 -6.42 -1.14
C TYR A 336 -9.87 -6.06 -1.06
N VAL A 337 -9.05 -6.65 -1.92
CA VAL A 337 -7.59 -6.60 -1.82
C VAL A 337 -6.97 -6.18 -3.14
N SER A 338 -6.12 -5.17 -3.11
CA SER A 338 -5.20 -4.86 -4.20
C SER A 338 -4.07 -5.87 -4.20
N ASN A 339 -4.03 -6.76 -5.17
CA ASN A 339 -3.04 -7.85 -5.29
C ASN A 339 -2.13 -7.62 -6.50
N LEU A 340 -0.92 -8.15 -6.47
CA LEU A 340 0.12 -7.94 -7.48
C LEU A 340 0.48 -6.44 -7.64
N GLY A 341 0.53 -5.70 -6.54
CA GLY A 341 0.80 -4.26 -6.54
C GLY A 341 2.25 -3.89 -6.85
N PHE A 342 3.17 -4.86 -6.89
CA PHE A 342 4.58 -4.69 -7.28
C PHE A 342 4.97 -5.59 -8.46
N ALA A 343 4.01 -6.21 -9.15
CA ALA A 343 4.29 -7.20 -10.18
C ALA A 343 4.47 -6.61 -11.60
N GLY A 344 4.45 -5.28 -11.71
CA GLY A 344 4.65 -4.58 -12.97
C GLY A 344 3.35 -4.21 -13.72
N PRO A 345 3.50 -3.61 -14.91
CA PRO A 345 2.38 -3.07 -15.65
C PRO A 345 1.32 -4.12 -16.01
N SER A 346 0.06 -3.76 -15.82
CA SER A 346 -1.13 -4.57 -16.16
C SER A 346 -1.22 -5.95 -15.48
N ALA A 347 -0.33 -6.24 -14.54
CA ALA A 347 -0.37 -7.49 -13.76
C ALA A 347 -1.36 -7.42 -12.60
N GLY A 348 -1.63 -6.22 -12.09
CA GLY A 348 -2.42 -5.97 -10.90
C GLY A 348 -3.84 -6.52 -10.97
N GLN A 349 -4.34 -6.90 -9.80
CA GLN A 349 -5.66 -7.51 -9.61
C GLN A 349 -6.39 -6.88 -8.43
N ILE A 350 -7.71 -6.91 -8.47
CA ILE A 350 -8.54 -6.75 -7.28
C ILE A 350 -9.16 -8.10 -6.96
N LEU A 351 -8.88 -8.57 -5.76
CA LEU A 351 -9.46 -9.80 -5.22
C LEU A 351 -10.65 -9.47 -4.33
N ARG A 352 -11.65 -10.37 -4.31
CA ARG A 352 -12.71 -10.42 -3.32
C ARG A 352 -12.51 -11.67 -2.48
N VAL A 353 -12.39 -11.49 -1.17
CA VAL A 353 -12.14 -12.56 -0.19
C VAL A 353 -13.36 -12.69 0.71
N THR A 354 -14.09 -13.78 0.59
CA THR A 354 -15.22 -14.07 1.48
C THR A 354 -14.69 -14.51 2.84
N ILE A 355 -15.17 -13.87 3.90
CA ILE A 355 -14.76 -14.19 5.27
C ILE A 355 -15.54 -15.42 5.74
N PRO A 356 -14.87 -16.52 6.14
CA PRO A 356 -15.53 -17.65 6.77
C PRO A 356 -16.20 -17.24 8.09
N GLN A 357 -17.41 -17.75 8.32
CA GLN A 357 -18.15 -17.52 9.56
C GLN A 357 -17.50 -18.24 10.75
#